data_e1970aff5850046cb4ff2c264dd02335
#
_entry.id   e1970aff5850046cb4ff2c264dd02335
#
_cell.length_a   1.000
_cell.length_b   1.000
_cell.length_c   1.000
_cell.angle_alpha   90.00
_cell.angle_beta   90.00
_cell.angle_gamma   90.00
#
_symmetry.space_group_name_H-M   'P 1'
#
loop_
_entity.id
_entity.type
_entity.pdbx_description
1 polymer ?
#
loop_
_entity_poly.entity_id
_entity_poly.type
_entity_poly.pdbx_seq_one_letter_code
_entity_poly.pdbx_strand_id
1 'polypeptide(L)'
;MKEKAPLLFDSHALLKLFQKEAGHEKVARLLVQAMESDTPKYLNAINLGEIVYSTKRAFGDQKKIEVLAHVERLGFRILPVSNDLVFRAAEYKASFSMSFADCFALASAVEHGAVLVTGDPEFRAVEHLVTIAWV
;
A
#
# COMPACT_ATOMS: atom_id res chain seq x y z
N MET A 1 -5.58 25.41 -9.42
CA MET A 1 -6.15 24.11 -9.06
C MET A 1 -5.15 23.32 -8.25
N LYS A 2 -5.57 22.82 -7.09
CA LYS A 2 -4.70 21.97 -6.30
C LYS A 2 -4.67 20.59 -6.93
N GLU A 3 -3.48 20.06 -7.18
CA GLU A 3 -3.34 18.67 -7.51
C GLU A 3 -3.73 17.81 -6.30
N LYS A 4 -4.45 16.73 -6.55
CA LYS A 4 -4.76 15.77 -5.51
C LYS A 4 -3.50 15.03 -5.11
N ALA A 5 -3.31 14.81 -3.81
CA ALA A 5 -2.23 14.00 -3.31
C ALA A 5 -2.32 12.59 -3.92
N PRO A 6 -1.18 11.99 -4.29
CA PRO A 6 -1.19 10.61 -4.74
C PRO A 6 -1.61 9.67 -3.62
N LEU A 7 -2.03 8.47 -3.98
CA LEU A 7 -2.40 7.43 -3.03
C LEU A 7 -1.27 6.39 -2.99
N LEU A 8 -0.94 5.94 -1.80
CA LEU A 8 -0.05 4.80 -1.60
C LEU A 8 -0.84 3.72 -0.88
N PHE A 9 -0.97 2.56 -1.51
CA PHE A 9 -1.66 1.41 -0.94
C PHE A 9 -0.65 0.49 -0.29
N ASP A 10 -0.93 0.03 0.93
CA ASP A 10 -0.13 -1.02 1.55
C ASP A 10 -0.62 -2.40 1.11
N SER A 11 0.09 -3.45 1.51
CA SER A 11 -0.30 -4.82 1.19
C SER A 11 -1.64 -5.20 1.82
N HIS A 12 -1.89 -4.72 3.03
CA HIS A 12 -3.12 -5.00 3.77
C HIS A 12 -4.35 -4.53 3.01
N ALA A 13 -4.33 -3.29 2.48
CA ALA A 13 -5.45 -2.74 1.72
C ALA A 13 -5.73 -3.56 0.46
N LEU A 14 -4.70 -3.93 -0.29
CA LEU A 14 -4.88 -4.69 -1.53
C LEU A 14 -5.26 -6.15 -1.28
N LEU A 15 -4.73 -6.78 -0.24
CA LEU A 15 -5.15 -8.12 0.15
C LEU A 15 -6.64 -8.13 0.55
N LYS A 16 -7.09 -7.09 1.25
CA LYS A 16 -8.49 -6.90 1.56
C LYS A 16 -9.37 -6.90 0.32
N LEU A 17 -8.93 -6.17 -0.71
CA LEU A 17 -9.65 -6.10 -1.99
C LEU A 17 -9.70 -7.47 -2.66
N PHE A 18 -8.55 -8.12 -2.80
CA PHE A 18 -8.46 -9.38 -3.55
C PHE A 18 -9.12 -10.56 -2.82
N GLN A 19 -9.18 -10.52 -1.50
CA GLN A 19 -9.79 -11.57 -0.69
C GLN A 19 -11.23 -11.23 -0.26
N LYS A 20 -11.74 -10.09 -0.69
CA LYS A 20 -13.09 -9.59 -0.39
C LYS A 20 -13.39 -9.55 1.11
N GLU A 21 -12.41 -9.10 1.88
CA GLU A 21 -12.57 -8.93 3.31
C GLU A 21 -13.37 -7.65 3.62
N ALA A 22 -13.79 -7.50 4.88
CA ALA A 22 -14.53 -6.31 5.32
C ALA A 22 -13.72 -5.04 5.00
N GLY A 23 -14.35 -4.07 4.33
CA GLY A 23 -13.71 -2.84 3.88
C GLY A 23 -13.25 -2.87 2.43
N HIS A 24 -13.38 -4.00 1.72
CA HIS A 24 -12.93 -4.11 0.34
C HIS A 24 -13.64 -3.13 -0.60
N GLU A 25 -14.89 -2.79 -0.32
CA GLU A 25 -15.63 -1.82 -1.14
C GLU A 25 -15.03 -0.42 -1.04
N LYS A 26 -14.49 -0.04 0.11
CA LYS A 26 -13.81 1.25 0.28
C LYS A 26 -12.53 1.31 -0.56
N VAL A 27 -11.79 0.21 -0.59
CA VAL A 27 -10.58 0.10 -1.42
C VAL A 27 -10.93 0.25 -2.89
N ALA A 28 -11.96 -0.50 -3.34
CA ALA A 28 -12.43 -0.43 -4.73
C ALA A 28 -12.88 0.99 -5.10
N ARG A 29 -13.58 1.67 -4.20
CA ARG A 29 -14.05 3.03 -4.43
C ARG A 29 -12.90 4.01 -4.59
N LEU A 30 -11.88 3.91 -3.74
CA LEU A 30 -10.70 4.76 -3.84
C LEU A 30 -9.95 4.54 -5.15
N LEU A 31 -9.85 3.29 -5.61
CA LEU A 31 -9.23 2.96 -6.90
C LEU A 31 -10.00 3.56 -8.07
N VAL A 32 -11.33 3.43 -8.08
CA VAL A 32 -12.18 4.01 -9.12
C VAL A 32 -12.04 5.53 -9.14
N GLN A 33 -12.12 6.18 -7.99
CA GLN A 33 -11.97 7.62 -7.88
C GLN A 33 -10.59 8.09 -8.37
N ALA A 34 -9.54 7.37 -8.04
CA ALA A 34 -8.19 7.70 -8.49
C ALA A 34 -8.07 7.56 -10.01
N MET A 35 -8.69 6.55 -10.60
CA MET A 35 -8.69 6.36 -12.05
C MET A 35 -9.47 7.46 -12.76
N GLU A 36 -10.62 7.84 -12.23
CA GLU A 36 -11.46 8.90 -12.81
C GLU A 36 -10.81 10.27 -12.73
N SER A 37 -10.06 10.55 -11.68
CA SER A 37 -9.38 11.83 -11.45
C SER A 37 -7.92 11.85 -11.91
N ASP A 38 -7.44 10.77 -12.49
CA ASP A 38 -6.05 10.59 -12.91
C ASP A 38 -5.06 10.84 -11.77
N THR A 39 -5.42 10.39 -10.58
CA THR A 39 -4.57 10.48 -9.38
C THR A 39 -3.55 9.34 -9.38
N PRO A 40 -2.25 9.62 -9.18
CA PRO A 40 -1.26 8.56 -9.13
C PRO A 40 -1.52 7.58 -7.98
N LYS A 41 -1.33 6.28 -8.27
CA LYS A 41 -1.47 5.19 -7.32
C LYS A 41 -0.13 4.48 -7.18
N TYR A 42 0.40 4.44 -5.97
CA TYR A 42 1.69 3.85 -5.67
C TYR A 42 1.56 2.58 -4.84
N LEU A 43 2.46 1.65 -5.09
CA LEU A 43 2.63 0.44 -4.30
C LEU A 43 4.14 0.20 -4.15
N ASN A 44 4.62 0.12 -2.92
CA ASN A 44 6.02 -0.16 -2.67
C ASN A 44 6.36 -1.61 -3.04
N ALA A 45 7.54 -1.83 -3.62
CA ALA A 45 7.97 -3.16 -4.06
C ALA A 45 7.98 -4.19 -2.91
N ILE A 46 8.29 -3.77 -1.68
CA ILE A 46 8.25 -4.67 -0.51
C ILE A 46 6.80 -5.12 -0.24
N ASN A 47 5.86 -4.19 -0.32
CA ASN A 47 4.45 -4.52 -0.11
C ASN A 47 3.91 -5.40 -1.25
N LEU A 48 4.38 -5.20 -2.48
CA LEU A 48 4.06 -6.10 -3.58
C LEU A 48 4.56 -7.51 -3.28
N GLY A 49 5.78 -7.65 -2.77
CA GLY A 49 6.33 -8.93 -2.34
C GLY A 49 5.46 -9.63 -1.30
N GLU A 50 4.93 -8.87 -0.32
CA GLU A 50 4.01 -9.43 0.67
C GLU A 50 2.73 -9.96 0.02
N ILE A 51 2.17 -9.24 -0.94
CA ILE A 51 0.98 -9.69 -1.69
C ILE A 51 1.29 -11.03 -2.38
N VAL A 52 2.45 -11.11 -3.01
CA VAL A 52 2.87 -12.33 -3.73
C VAL A 52 2.96 -13.54 -2.79
N TYR A 53 3.75 -13.43 -1.71
CA TYR A 53 3.96 -14.60 -0.87
C TYR A 53 2.72 -14.95 -0.03
N SER A 54 1.98 -13.95 0.42
CA SER A 54 0.74 -14.20 1.19
C SER A 54 -0.29 -14.93 0.35
N THR A 55 -0.46 -14.49 -0.90
CA THR A 55 -1.43 -15.11 -1.82
C THR A 55 -1.00 -16.52 -2.18
N LYS A 56 0.27 -16.71 -2.52
CA LYS A 56 0.79 -18.04 -2.84
C LYS A 56 0.63 -19.02 -1.68
N ARG A 57 0.98 -18.56 -0.47
CA ARG A 57 0.92 -19.40 0.73
C ARG A 57 -0.51 -19.83 1.06
N ALA A 58 -1.47 -18.92 0.91
CA ALA A 58 -2.87 -19.17 1.25
C ALA A 58 -3.64 -19.88 0.15
N PHE A 59 -3.37 -19.58 -1.13
CA PHE A 59 -4.22 -20.00 -2.26
C PHE A 59 -3.48 -20.67 -3.42
N GLY A 60 -2.14 -20.70 -3.43
CA GLY A 60 -1.34 -21.35 -4.45
C GLY A 60 -0.96 -20.45 -5.63
N ASP A 61 -0.23 -21.04 -6.59
CA ASP A 61 0.38 -20.31 -7.70
C ASP A 61 -0.63 -19.71 -8.67
N GLN A 62 -1.71 -20.41 -8.96
CA GLN A 62 -2.72 -19.90 -9.90
C GLN A 62 -3.33 -18.60 -9.39
N LYS A 63 -3.71 -18.56 -8.11
CA LYS A 63 -4.27 -17.34 -7.50
C LYS A 63 -3.25 -16.22 -7.45
N LYS A 64 -1.99 -16.55 -7.18
CA LYS A 64 -0.90 -15.57 -7.21
C LYS A 64 -0.79 -14.92 -8.60
N ILE A 65 -0.84 -15.70 -9.66
CA ILE A 65 -0.77 -15.20 -11.04
C ILE A 65 -1.96 -14.28 -11.33
N GLU A 66 -3.15 -14.67 -10.92
CA GLU A 66 -4.37 -13.85 -11.09
C GLU A 66 -4.26 -12.52 -10.38
N VAL A 67 -3.78 -12.52 -9.13
CA VAL A 67 -3.62 -11.30 -8.33
C VAL A 67 -2.59 -10.37 -8.96
N LEU A 68 -1.46 -10.90 -9.43
CA LEU A 68 -0.45 -10.09 -10.12
C LEU A 68 -1.00 -9.45 -11.39
N ALA A 69 -1.83 -10.18 -12.14
CA ALA A 69 -2.49 -9.63 -13.31
C ALA A 69 -3.46 -8.50 -12.94
N HIS A 70 -4.18 -8.63 -11.82
CA HIS A 70 -5.04 -7.55 -11.31
C HIS A 70 -4.24 -6.31 -10.91
N VAL A 71 -3.14 -6.48 -10.20
CA VAL A 71 -2.27 -5.37 -9.80
C VAL A 71 -1.80 -4.60 -11.04
N GLU A 72 -1.36 -5.32 -12.07
CA GLU A 72 -0.92 -4.70 -13.32
C GLU A 72 -2.04 -3.90 -13.99
N ARG A 73 -3.23 -4.48 -14.08
CA ARG A 73 -4.38 -3.80 -14.71
C ARG A 73 -4.86 -2.57 -13.95
N LEU A 74 -4.65 -2.52 -12.63
CA LEU A 74 -5.03 -1.37 -11.82
C LEU A 74 -4.12 -0.16 -11.99
N GLY A 75 -3.00 -0.32 -12.69
CA GLY A 75 -2.15 0.80 -13.07
C GLY A 75 -1.34 1.39 -11.92
N PHE A 76 -0.95 0.58 -10.95
CA PHE A 76 -0.06 1.04 -9.90
C PHE A 76 1.33 1.33 -10.44
N ARG A 77 1.94 2.42 -9.93
CA ARG A 77 3.37 2.62 -10.08
C ARG A 77 4.05 1.88 -8.93
N ILE A 78 4.87 0.89 -9.28
CA ILE A 78 5.62 0.14 -8.27
C ILE A 78 6.85 0.95 -7.90
N LEU A 79 6.97 1.32 -6.63
CA LEU A 79 8.09 2.11 -6.14
C LEU A 79 9.27 1.19 -5.79
N PRO A 80 10.45 1.46 -6.38
CA PRO A 80 11.63 0.68 -6.07
C PRO A 80 12.14 0.97 -4.66
N VAL A 81 12.97 0.08 -4.15
CA VAL A 81 13.56 0.20 -2.82
C VAL A 81 15.01 0.68 -2.98
N SER A 82 15.23 1.96 -2.70
CA SER A 82 16.57 2.54 -2.66
C SER A 82 17.20 2.34 -1.28
N ASN A 83 18.51 2.53 -1.20
CA ASN A 83 19.21 2.51 0.09
C ASN A 83 18.65 3.58 1.04
N ASP A 84 18.37 4.78 0.52
CA ASP A 84 17.79 5.85 1.33
C ASP A 84 16.45 5.44 1.93
N LEU A 85 15.62 4.78 1.15
CA LEU A 85 14.31 4.30 1.64
C LEU A 85 14.49 3.24 2.73
N VAL A 86 15.47 2.34 2.57
CA VAL A 86 15.79 1.34 3.61
C VAL A 86 16.16 2.03 4.91
N PHE A 87 17.01 3.04 4.85
CA PHE A 87 17.42 3.78 6.05
C PHE A 87 16.25 4.47 6.73
N ARG A 88 15.38 5.13 5.95
CA ARG A 88 14.18 5.79 6.49
C ARG A 88 13.24 4.80 7.15
N ALA A 89 12.98 3.68 6.49
CA ALA A 89 12.13 2.62 7.05
C ALA A 89 12.72 2.05 8.34
N ALA A 90 14.05 1.89 8.38
CA ALA A 90 14.76 1.40 9.57
C ALA A 90 14.64 2.37 10.74
N GLU A 91 14.70 3.68 10.49
CA GLU A 91 14.50 4.69 11.54
C GLU A 91 13.10 4.60 12.13
N TYR A 92 12.07 4.46 11.27
CA TYR A 92 10.70 4.26 11.74
C TYR A 92 10.58 2.95 12.53
N LYS A 93 11.20 1.87 12.06
CA LYS A 93 11.18 0.58 12.75
C LYS A 93 11.76 0.67 14.16
N ALA A 94 12.81 1.46 14.33
CA ALA A 94 13.44 1.68 15.62
C ALA A 94 12.53 2.45 16.60
N SER A 95 11.67 3.32 16.07
CA SER A 95 10.84 4.22 16.88
C SER A 95 9.43 3.71 17.13
N PHE A 96 8.90 2.86 16.27
CA PHE A 96 7.50 2.40 16.32
C PHE A 96 7.39 0.89 16.28
N SER A 97 6.38 0.37 16.98
CA SER A 97 6.10 -1.08 17.00
C SER A 97 5.26 -1.45 15.77
N MET A 98 5.92 -1.53 14.62
CA MET A 98 5.33 -1.85 13.32
C MET A 98 6.20 -2.87 12.62
N SER A 99 5.63 -3.66 11.70
CA SER A 99 6.45 -4.53 10.86
C SER A 99 7.38 -3.71 9.97
N PHE A 100 8.49 -4.30 9.56
CA PHE A 100 9.43 -3.60 8.68
C PHE A 100 8.76 -3.26 7.34
N ALA A 101 7.93 -4.15 6.82
CA ALA A 101 7.18 -3.90 5.59
C ALA A 101 6.25 -2.69 5.73
N ASP A 102 5.57 -2.54 6.87
CA ASP A 102 4.73 -1.37 7.15
C ASP A 102 5.56 -0.09 7.20
N CYS A 103 6.79 -0.18 7.72
CA CYS A 103 7.69 0.97 7.74
C CYS A 103 8.10 1.41 6.32
N PHE A 104 8.20 0.49 5.37
CA PHE A 104 8.42 0.83 3.96
C PHE A 104 7.22 1.55 3.36
N ALA A 105 6.01 1.12 3.69
CA ALA A 105 4.80 1.82 3.25
C ALA A 105 4.75 3.24 3.81
N LEU A 106 5.03 3.40 5.11
CA LEU A 106 5.07 4.71 5.76
C LEU A 106 6.12 5.61 5.12
N ALA A 107 7.35 5.12 4.98
CA ALA A 107 8.44 5.90 4.40
C ALA A 107 8.14 6.32 2.97
N SER A 108 7.54 5.44 2.17
CA SER A 108 7.13 5.74 0.79
C SER A 108 6.05 6.83 0.76
N ALA A 109 5.06 6.74 1.63
CA ALA A 109 3.98 7.72 1.69
C ALA A 109 4.53 9.11 2.07
N VAL A 110 5.40 9.17 3.07
CA VAL A 110 6.03 10.43 3.51
C VAL A 110 6.88 11.02 2.38
N GLU A 111 7.71 10.20 1.73
CA GLU A 111 8.60 10.66 0.66
C GLU A 111 7.82 11.26 -0.52
N HIS A 112 6.70 10.66 -0.88
CA HIS A 112 5.91 11.10 -2.04
C HIS A 112 4.76 12.05 -1.69
N GLY A 113 4.62 12.44 -0.43
CA GLY A 113 3.49 13.26 -0.01
C GLY A 113 2.16 12.58 -0.28
N ALA A 114 2.11 11.27 -0.18
CA ALA A 114 0.95 10.47 -0.53
C ALA A 114 0.04 10.23 0.68
N VAL A 115 -1.24 10.04 0.40
CA VAL A 115 -2.20 9.52 1.38
C VAL A 115 -1.99 8.01 1.47
N LEU A 116 -1.77 7.51 2.67
CA LEU A 116 -1.57 6.08 2.92
C LEU A 116 -2.93 5.38 3.05
N VAL A 117 -3.21 4.44 2.18
CA VAL A 117 -4.44 3.66 2.22
C VAL A 117 -4.15 2.33 2.94
N THR A 118 -4.74 2.16 4.10
CA THR A 118 -4.53 0.97 4.94
C THR A 118 -5.73 0.69 5.83
N GLY A 119 -5.86 -0.56 6.25
CA GLY A 119 -6.79 -0.97 7.30
C GLY A 119 -6.08 -1.51 8.53
N ASP A 120 -4.75 -1.50 8.55
CA ASP A 120 -3.97 -2.04 9.65
C ASP A 120 -3.95 -1.05 10.82
N PRO A 121 -4.50 -1.42 12.00
CA PRO A 121 -4.56 -0.51 13.15
C PRO A 121 -3.18 -0.09 13.68
N GLU A 122 -2.11 -0.80 13.36
CA GLU A 122 -0.76 -0.41 13.77
C GLU A 122 -0.39 0.98 13.25
N PHE A 123 -0.96 1.41 12.13
CA PHE A 123 -0.70 2.74 11.56
C PHE A 123 -1.28 3.88 12.39
N ARG A 124 -2.10 3.62 13.40
CA ARG A 124 -2.59 4.66 14.31
C ARG A 124 -1.44 5.38 15.03
N ALA A 125 -0.36 4.67 15.30
CA ALA A 125 0.81 5.24 15.97
C ALA A 125 1.51 6.33 15.16
N VAL A 126 1.26 6.41 13.85
CA VAL A 126 1.94 7.33 12.92
C VAL A 126 1.00 8.31 12.23
N GLU A 127 -0.23 8.46 12.72
CA GLU A 127 -1.21 9.40 12.13
C GLU A 127 -0.70 10.84 12.12
N HIS A 128 0.20 11.20 13.01
CA HIS A 128 0.82 12.52 13.06
C HIS A 128 1.88 12.74 11.97
N LEU A 129 2.31 11.68 11.27
CA LEU A 129 3.35 11.74 10.25
C LEU A 129 2.80 11.69 8.84
N VAL A 130 1.61 11.15 8.64
CA VAL A 130 1.06 10.86 7.33
C VAL A 130 -0.46 10.92 7.38
N THR A 131 -1.07 11.39 6.29
CA THR A 131 -2.54 11.33 6.15
C THR A 131 -2.92 9.89 5.79
N ILE A 132 -3.88 9.33 6.51
CA ILE A 132 -4.34 7.95 6.31
C ILE A 132 -5.78 7.94 5.81
N ALA A 133 -6.03 7.20 4.74
CA ALA A 133 -7.36 6.83 4.30
C ALA A 133 -7.64 5.41 4.82
N TRP A 134 -8.42 5.33 5.87
CA TRP A 134 -8.75 4.04 6.51
C TRP A 134 -9.76 3.23 5.69
N VAL A 135 -9.46 1.97 5.49
CA VAL A 135 -10.32 1.05 4.75
C VAL A 135 -10.71 -0.21 5.52
#